data_27ddf567b01a93611193ebade4b96fea
#
_entry.id   27ddf567b01a93611193ebade4b96fea
#
_cell.length_a   1.000
_cell.length_b   1.000
_cell.length_c   1.000
_cell.angle_alpha   90.00
_cell.angle_beta   90.00
_cell.angle_gamma   90.00
#
_symmetry.space_group_name_H-M   'P 1'
#
loop_
_entity.id
_entity.type
_entity.pdbx_description
1 polymer ?
#
loop_
_entity_poly.entity_id
_entity_poly.type
_entity_poly.pdbx_seq_one_letter_code
_entity_poly.pdbx_strand_id
1 'polypeptide(L)'
;MTSHKFSSDSEQLFDAWRKEQAEQITKNTNRDQFAEQGETEVRCISGKDKIIINPIIDWTDRDVWDFLNNVAKVEHCELYDRGYHRLGCLFCPMASIKEQRRMERDYPKYKAQYLRTIQKLRDYRNENGLPDYYQGMTNEDVFQWWLSKKGLDEWKADNIYTKDLFEGMF
;
A
#
# COMPACT_ATOMS: atom_id res chain seq x y z
N MET A 1 13.95 0.64 -21.02
CA MET A 1 14.02 1.17 -19.65
C MET A 1 15.06 2.28 -19.63
N THR A 2 14.65 3.50 -19.80
CA THR A 2 15.53 4.67 -19.73
C THR A 2 15.62 5.09 -18.27
N SER A 3 16.79 4.92 -17.66
CA SER A 3 17.07 5.49 -16.34
C SER A 3 17.07 7.01 -16.49
N HIS A 4 16.05 7.69 -15.93
CA HIS A 4 16.10 9.12 -15.78
C HIS A 4 17.26 9.44 -14.80
N LYS A 5 18.35 9.96 -15.33
CA LYS A 5 19.37 10.62 -14.53
C LYS A 5 18.76 11.93 -14.02
N PHE A 6 18.73 12.11 -12.71
CA PHE A 6 18.47 13.44 -12.13
C PHE A 6 19.41 14.46 -12.77
N SER A 7 18.94 15.68 -12.96
CA SER A 7 19.83 16.75 -13.42
C SER A 7 20.87 17.03 -12.33
N SER A 8 22.07 17.47 -12.73
CA SER A 8 23.16 17.78 -11.78
C SER A 8 22.72 18.76 -10.69
N ASP A 9 21.80 19.65 -11.01
CA ASP A 9 21.31 20.68 -10.11
C ASP A 9 20.35 20.09 -9.04
N SER A 10 19.53 19.09 -9.40
CA SER A 10 18.68 18.40 -8.44
C SER A 10 19.46 17.47 -7.51
N GLU A 11 20.56 16.87 -7.97
CA GLU A 11 21.49 16.13 -7.09
C GLU A 11 22.16 17.06 -6.08
N GLN A 12 22.64 18.22 -6.53
CA GLN A 12 23.26 19.20 -5.63
C GLN A 12 22.31 19.77 -4.59
N LEU A 13 21.06 20.06 -4.98
CA LEU A 13 20.00 20.49 -4.06
C LEU A 13 19.65 19.40 -3.05
N PHE A 14 19.60 18.16 -3.47
CA PHE A 14 19.30 17.03 -2.59
C PHE A 14 20.47 16.75 -1.63
N ASP A 15 21.70 16.88 -2.08
CA ASP A 15 22.88 16.72 -1.23
C ASP A 15 23.04 17.88 -0.24
N ALA A 16 22.73 19.11 -0.65
CA ALA A 16 22.72 20.28 0.24
C ALA A 16 21.64 20.11 1.33
N TRP A 17 20.44 19.67 0.94
CA TRP A 17 19.35 19.39 1.87
C TRP A 17 19.70 18.22 2.81
N ARG A 18 20.28 17.10 2.31
CA ARG A 18 20.76 16.01 3.18
C ARG A 18 21.78 16.47 4.21
N LYS A 19 22.69 17.33 3.79
CA LYS A 19 23.73 17.87 4.66
C LYS A 19 23.12 18.74 5.77
N GLU A 20 22.16 19.58 5.42
CA GLU A 20 21.44 20.43 6.36
C GLU A 20 20.65 19.58 7.37
N GLN A 21 19.93 18.54 6.90
CA GLN A 21 19.21 17.61 7.78
C GLN A 21 20.17 16.82 8.68
N ALA A 22 21.29 16.35 8.17
CA ALA A 22 22.31 15.66 8.95
C ALA A 22 22.91 16.57 10.04
N GLU A 23 23.10 17.86 9.76
CA GLU A 23 23.56 18.86 10.74
C GLU A 23 22.49 19.14 11.80
N GLN A 24 21.21 19.18 11.44
CA GLN A 24 20.09 19.32 12.38
C GLN A 24 19.96 18.08 13.27
N ILE A 25 20.08 16.88 12.70
CA ILE A 25 20.07 15.62 13.44
C ILE A 25 21.22 15.56 14.45
N THR A 26 22.43 16.01 14.08
CA THR A 26 23.58 16.04 14.99
C THR A 26 23.41 17.06 16.11
N LYS A 27 22.72 18.16 15.87
CA LYS A 27 22.42 19.17 16.89
C LYS A 27 21.33 18.74 17.88
N ASN A 28 20.41 17.89 17.43
CA ASN A 28 19.24 17.44 18.22
C ASN A 28 19.43 16.07 18.90
N THR A 29 20.63 15.50 18.92
CA THR A 29 20.92 14.18 19.53
C THR A 29 20.91 14.19 21.07
N ASN A 30 19.97 14.87 21.71
CA ASN A 30 19.60 14.57 23.08
C ASN A 30 18.57 13.43 23.05
N ARG A 31 19.07 12.20 23.15
CA ARG A 31 18.37 10.91 23.00
C ARG A 31 17.10 10.79 23.87
N ASP A 32 17.02 11.51 24.95
CA ASP A 32 15.96 11.35 25.95
C ASP A 32 14.73 12.23 25.68
N GLN A 33 14.84 13.29 24.88
CA GLN A 33 13.70 14.16 24.54
C GLN A 33 12.77 13.58 23.49
N PHE A 34 13.24 12.64 22.66
CA PHE A 34 12.44 12.03 21.57
C PHE A 34 11.63 10.82 22.03
N ALA A 35 11.94 10.23 23.18
CA ALA A 35 11.20 9.08 23.71
C ALA A 35 9.78 9.42 24.19
N GLU A 36 9.51 10.69 24.52
CA GLU A 36 8.22 11.13 25.06
C GLU A 36 7.17 11.51 24.00
N GLN A 37 7.56 11.70 22.74
CA GLN A 37 6.64 12.17 21.67
C GLN A 37 6.16 11.10 20.69
N GLY A 38 6.47 9.83 20.90
CA GLY A 38 5.88 8.69 20.16
C GLY A 38 6.38 8.46 18.73
N GLU A 39 6.81 9.48 18.01
CA GLU A 39 7.42 9.36 16.67
C GLU A 39 8.74 10.13 16.65
N THR A 40 9.85 9.46 16.35
CA THR A 40 11.19 10.03 16.39
C THR A 40 11.82 10.03 15.00
N GLU A 41 12.49 11.14 14.65
CA GLU A 41 13.31 11.22 13.42
C GLU A 41 14.40 10.13 13.39
N VAL A 42 14.89 9.71 14.54
CA VAL A 42 15.93 8.68 14.68
C VAL A 42 15.48 7.59 15.64
N ARG A 43 15.45 6.36 15.18
CA ARG A 43 15.11 5.20 15.99
C ARG A 43 16.17 4.12 15.92
N CYS A 44 16.65 3.66 17.09
CA CYS A 44 17.49 2.48 17.19
C CYS A 44 16.62 1.21 17.22
N ILE A 45 16.97 0.21 16.42
CA ILE A 45 16.34 -1.11 16.51
C ILE A 45 17.04 -1.85 17.64
N SER A 46 16.29 -2.15 18.71
CA SER A 46 16.81 -2.89 19.87
C SER A 46 17.45 -4.21 19.43
N GLY A 47 18.69 -4.47 19.90
CA GLY A 47 19.46 -5.68 19.59
C GLY A 47 20.10 -5.72 18.20
N LYS A 48 20.11 -4.63 17.45
CA LYS A 48 20.78 -4.50 16.14
C LYS A 48 21.54 -3.18 16.06
N ASP A 49 22.75 -3.19 15.49
CA ASP A 49 23.54 -1.98 15.18
C ASP A 49 22.94 -1.23 13.97
N LYS A 50 21.61 -1.00 14.01
CA LYS A 50 20.88 -0.33 12.93
C LYS A 50 20.15 0.88 13.48
N ILE A 51 20.34 1.99 12.81
CA ILE A 51 19.65 3.27 13.08
C ILE A 51 18.69 3.50 11.91
N ILE A 52 17.41 3.77 12.23
CA ILE A 52 16.42 4.24 11.26
C ILE A 52 16.35 5.76 11.40
N ILE A 53 16.52 6.45 10.29
CA ILE A 53 16.41 7.90 10.20
C ILE A 53 15.20 8.23 9.34
N ASN A 54 14.30 9.06 9.86
CA ASN A 54 13.09 9.52 9.18
C ASN A 54 13.18 11.05 8.95
N PRO A 55 13.92 11.52 7.95
CA PRO A 55 14.28 12.93 7.83
C PRO A 55 13.13 13.87 7.45
N ILE A 56 11.98 13.32 7.01
CA ILE A 56 10.79 14.07 6.62
C ILE A 56 9.56 13.68 7.44
N ILE A 57 9.75 13.21 8.68
CA ILE A 57 8.66 12.71 9.51
C ILE A 57 7.62 13.80 9.81
N ASP A 58 8.04 15.04 9.89
CA ASP A 58 7.19 16.19 10.17
C ASP A 58 6.55 16.82 8.92
N TRP A 59 6.88 16.27 7.73
CA TRP A 59 6.31 16.77 6.49
C TRP A 59 4.87 16.28 6.32
N THR A 60 4.00 17.20 5.97
CA THR A 60 2.66 16.86 5.49
C THR A 60 2.70 16.42 4.02
N ASP A 61 1.65 15.75 3.55
CA ASP A 61 1.49 15.44 2.12
C ASP A 61 1.63 16.69 1.23
N ARG A 62 1.17 17.84 1.74
CA ARG A 62 1.28 19.12 1.05
C ARG A 62 2.74 19.55 0.90
N ASP A 63 3.54 19.42 1.96
CA ASP A 63 4.95 19.80 1.93
C ASP A 63 5.72 18.93 0.94
N VAL A 64 5.42 17.62 0.91
CA VAL A 64 5.99 16.68 -0.07
C VAL A 64 5.67 17.13 -1.50
N TRP A 65 4.41 17.44 -1.79
CA TRP A 65 3.99 17.88 -3.13
C TRP A 65 4.56 19.25 -3.51
N ASP A 66 4.64 20.18 -2.57
CA ASP A 66 5.25 21.47 -2.78
C ASP A 66 6.75 21.34 -3.12
N PHE A 67 7.47 20.52 -2.36
CA PHE A 67 8.86 20.22 -2.64
C PHE A 67 9.05 19.59 -4.02
N LEU A 68 8.28 18.55 -4.35
CA LEU A 68 8.41 17.85 -5.64
C LEU A 68 8.13 18.76 -6.83
N ASN A 69 7.09 19.59 -6.76
CA ASN A 69 6.65 20.41 -7.89
C ASN A 69 7.42 21.72 -8.01
N ASN A 70 7.76 22.37 -6.89
CA ASN A 70 8.30 23.72 -6.89
C ASN A 70 9.80 23.78 -6.65
N VAL A 71 10.34 22.88 -5.85
CA VAL A 71 11.78 22.85 -5.52
C VAL A 71 12.53 21.85 -6.40
N ALA A 72 12.18 20.58 -6.32
CA ALA A 72 12.85 19.52 -7.07
C ALA A 72 12.46 19.51 -8.55
N LYS A 73 11.27 20.00 -8.89
CA LYS A 73 10.71 20.08 -10.26
C LYS A 73 10.79 18.75 -11.00
N VAL A 74 10.43 17.66 -10.29
CA VAL A 74 10.42 16.31 -10.84
C VAL A 74 9.03 15.95 -11.35
N GLU A 75 8.97 15.27 -12.47
CA GLU A 75 7.73 14.71 -12.98
C GLU A 75 7.23 13.61 -12.06
N HIS A 76 5.94 13.63 -11.78
CA HIS A 76 5.27 12.58 -11.01
C HIS A 76 4.36 11.73 -11.91
N CYS A 77 3.94 10.59 -11.40
CA CYS A 77 3.03 9.70 -12.13
C CYS A 77 1.63 10.35 -12.26
N GLU A 78 1.10 10.40 -13.49
CA GLU A 78 -0.23 10.97 -13.81
C GLU A 78 -1.40 10.37 -13.00
N LEU A 79 -1.21 9.19 -12.40
CA LEU A 79 -2.23 8.58 -11.55
C LEU A 79 -2.53 9.39 -10.30
N TYR A 80 -1.57 10.16 -9.80
CA TYR A 80 -1.81 11.10 -8.70
C TYR A 80 -2.79 12.20 -9.12
N ASP A 81 -2.65 12.73 -10.34
CA ASP A 81 -3.58 13.73 -10.89
C ASP A 81 -4.99 13.16 -11.11
N ARG A 82 -5.07 11.85 -11.35
CA ARG A 82 -6.33 11.09 -11.42
C ARG A 82 -6.92 10.78 -10.04
N GLY A 83 -6.29 11.29 -8.97
CA GLY A 83 -6.75 11.20 -7.59
C GLY A 83 -6.40 9.91 -6.86
N TYR A 84 -5.41 9.15 -7.32
CA TYR A 84 -4.80 8.10 -6.51
C TYR A 84 -3.91 8.73 -5.44
N HIS A 85 -4.14 8.39 -4.19
CA HIS A 85 -3.34 8.93 -3.09
C HIS A 85 -2.05 8.14 -2.87
N ARG A 86 -2.08 6.87 -3.24
CA ARG A 86 -0.95 5.96 -3.03
C ARG A 86 -0.85 5.00 -4.21
N LEU A 87 0.31 5.01 -4.85
CA LEU A 87 0.59 4.07 -5.92
C LEU A 87 1.24 2.81 -5.33
N GLY A 88 0.63 1.67 -5.61
CA GLY A 88 1.09 0.37 -5.13
C GLY A 88 0.56 -0.74 -6.03
N CYS A 89 0.46 -1.96 -5.47
CA CYS A 89 -0.08 -3.10 -6.21
C CYS A 89 -1.56 -2.89 -6.53
N LEU A 90 -1.96 -3.23 -7.76
CA LEU A 90 -3.37 -3.29 -8.11
C LEU A 90 -4.09 -4.32 -7.24
N PHE A 91 -5.29 -3.93 -6.76
CA PHE A 91 -6.10 -4.75 -5.86
C PHE A 91 -5.38 -5.19 -4.59
N CYS A 92 -4.54 -4.30 -4.06
CA CYS A 92 -3.91 -4.54 -2.77
C CYS A 92 -4.98 -4.59 -1.66
N PRO A 93 -5.04 -5.66 -0.84
CA PRO A 93 -5.99 -5.72 0.27
C PRO A 93 -5.74 -4.65 1.33
N MET A 94 -4.53 -4.06 1.36
CA MET A 94 -4.20 -2.96 2.26
C MET A 94 -4.67 -1.58 1.76
N ALA A 95 -5.14 -1.48 0.52
CA ALA A 95 -5.72 -0.24 -0.01
C ALA A 95 -7.05 0.10 0.68
N SER A 96 -7.44 1.38 0.63
CA SER A 96 -8.75 1.80 1.11
C SER A 96 -9.87 1.25 0.21
N ILE A 97 -11.07 1.07 0.77
CA ILE A 97 -12.25 0.62 -0.01
C ILE A 97 -12.51 1.55 -1.21
N LYS A 98 -12.29 2.86 -1.03
CA LYS A 98 -12.45 3.85 -2.09
C LYS A 98 -11.47 3.61 -3.24
N GLU A 99 -10.23 3.29 -2.94
CA GLU A 99 -9.21 2.97 -3.94
C GLU A 99 -9.47 1.62 -4.60
N GLN A 100 -9.87 0.60 -3.85
CA GLN A 100 -10.24 -0.71 -4.40
C GLN A 100 -11.36 -0.57 -5.44
N ARG A 101 -12.45 0.15 -5.12
CA ARG A 101 -13.54 0.43 -6.06
C ARG A 101 -13.09 1.23 -7.29
N ARG A 102 -12.15 2.16 -7.11
CA ARG A 102 -11.55 2.89 -8.22
C ARG A 102 -10.77 1.96 -9.13
N MET A 103 -9.94 1.07 -8.56
CA MET A 103 -9.18 0.08 -9.32
C MET A 103 -10.09 -0.88 -10.09
N GLU A 104 -11.20 -1.34 -9.50
CA GLU A 104 -12.17 -2.17 -10.22
C GLU A 104 -12.76 -1.48 -11.44
N ARG A 105 -13.08 -0.19 -11.31
CA ARG A 105 -13.61 0.63 -12.40
C ARG A 105 -12.55 0.91 -13.48
N ASP A 106 -11.35 1.29 -13.07
CA ASP A 106 -10.30 1.77 -13.97
C ASP A 106 -9.51 0.62 -14.62
N TYR A 107 -9.47 -0.56 -13.97
CA TYR A 107 -8.68 -1.71 -14.39
C TYR A 107 -9.48 -3.03 -14.48
N PRO A 108 -10.62 -3.08 -15.18
CA PRO A 108 -11.47 -4.28 -15.23
C PRO A 108 -10.77 -5.49 -15.86
N LYS A 109 -9.82 -5.27 -16.79
CA LYS A 109 -9.03 -6.34 -17.40
C LYS A 109 -8.13 -7.06 -16.38
N TYR A 110 -7.57 -6.31 -15.43
CA TYR A 110 -6.76 -6.89 -14.37
C TYR A 110 -7.63 -7.65 -13.36
N LYS A 111 -8.81 -7.15 -13.00
CA LYS A 111 -9.78 -7.90 -12.20
C LYS A 111 -10.10 -9.25 -12.87
N ALA A 112 -10.41 -9.24 -14.15
CA ALA A 112 -10.66 -10.48 -14.92
C ALA A 112 -9.46 -11.46 -14.89
N GLN A 113 -8.23 -10.92 -14.83
CA GLN A 113 -7.02 -11.73 -14.66
C GLN A 113 -6.97 -12.40 -13.28
N TYR A 114 -7.27 -11.67 -12.20
CA TYR A 114 -7.38 -12.23 -10.86
C TYR A 114 -8.42 -13.36 -10.81
N LEU A 115 -9.61 -13.15 -11.35
CA LEU A 115 -10.67 -14.18 -11.40
C LEU A 115 -10.23 -15.45 -12.13
N ARG A 116 -9.54 -15.29 -13.28
CA ARG A 116 -8.94 -16.45 -14.00
C ARG A 116 -7.87 -17.16 -13.19
N THR A 117 -7.06 -16.42 -12.44
CA THR A 117 -6.01 -17.00 -11.59
C THR A 117 -6.61 -17.77 -10.42
N ILE A 118 -7.67 -17.24 -9.82
CA ILE A 118 -8.43 -17.93 -8.76
C ILE A 118 -9.01 -19.23 -9.31
N GLN A 119 -9.61 -19.22 -10.52
CA GLN A 119 -10.12 -20.43 -11.14
C GLN A 119 -9.01 -21.47 -11.34
N LYS A 120 -7.89 -21.09 -11.93
CA LYS A 120 -6.73 -21.99 -12.11
C LYS A 120 -6.22 -22.57 -10.80
N LEU A 121 -6.21 -21.78 -9.73
CA LEU A 121 -5.82 -22.27 -8.40
C LEU A 121 -6.79 -23.37 -7.92
N ARG A 122 -8.09 -23.16 -8.10
CA ARG A 122 -9.12 -24.12 -7.70
C ARG A 122 -9.02 -25.41 -8.53
N ASP A 123 -8.84 -25.29 -9.85
CA ASP A 123 -8.67 -26.42 -10.76
C ASP A 123 -7.45 -27.24 -10.37
N TYR A 124 -6.29 -26.59 -10.14
CA TYR A 124 -5.07 -27.23 -9.69
C TYR A 124 -5.27 -27.97 -8.35
N ARG A 125 -5.96 -27.36 -7.38
CA ARG A 125 -6.22 -28.01 -6.10
C ARG A 125 -7.10 -29.23 -6.25
N ASN A 126 -8.15 -29.13 -7.07
CA ASN A 126 -9.05 -30.24 -7.35
C ASN A 126 -8.34 -31.41 -8.03
N GLU A 127 -7.55 -31.13 -9.07
CA GLU A 127 -6.77 -32.13 -9.81
C GLU A 127 -5.74 -32.87 -8.93
N ASN A 128 -5.22 -32.20 -7.91
CA ASN A 128 -4.24 -32.78 -6.98
C ASN A 128 -4.86 -33.29 -5.67
N GLY A 129 -6.18 -33.39 -5.57
CA GLY A 129 -6.87 -33.89 -4.37
C GLY A 129 -6.66 -33.00 -3.12
N LEU A 130 -6.35 -31.72 -3.30
CA LEU A 130 -6.15 -30.78 -2.21
C LEU A 130 -7.49 -30.17 -1.78
N PRO A 131 -7.68 -29.85 -0.48
CA PRO A 131 -8.92 -29.26 0.00
C PRO A 131 -9.27 -27.95 -0.71
N ASP A 132 -10.52 -27.77 -1.16
CA ASP A 132 -11.04 -26.49 -1.60
C ASP A 132 -11.51 -25.67 -0.39
N TYR A 133 -10.69 -24.72 0.06
CA TYR A 133 -11.03 -23.82 1.16
C TYR A 133 -12.15 -22.83 0.80
N TYR A 134 -12.44 -22.67 -0.50
CA TYR A 134 -13.41 -21.71 -1.03
C TYR A 134 -14.73 -22.37 -1.41
N GLN A 135 -15.01 -23.55 -0.83
CA GLN A 135 -16.26 -24.26 -1.09
C GLN A 135 -17.46 -23.35 -0.77
N GLY A 136 -18.45 -23.32 -1.66
CA GLY A 136 -19.62 -22.46 -1.57
C GLY A 136 -19.41 -21.02 -2.03
N MET A 137 -18.20 -20.65 -2.46
CA MET A 137 -17.87 -19.32 -2.97
C MET A 137 -17.70 -19.32 -4.49
N THR A 138 -18.17 -18.27 -5.14
CA THR A 138 -17.80 -17.98 -6.55
C THR A 138 -16.37 -17.42 -6.60
N ASN A 139 -15.78 -17.31 -7.77
CA ASN A 139 -14.47 -16.67 -7.93
C ASN A 139 -14.53 -15.16 -7.58
N GLU A 140 -15.66 -14.52 -7.83
CA GLU A 140 -15.91 -13.14 -7.41
C GLU A 140 -15.93 -13.03 -5.87
N ASP A 141 -16.59 -13.97 -5.19
CA ASP A 141 -16.62 -14.00 -3.72
C ASP A 141 -15.21 -14.16 -3.13
N VAL A 142 -14.39 -15.02 -3.73
CA VAL A 142 -12.98 -15.19 -3.31
C VAL A 142 -12.18 -13.90 -3.54
N PHE A 143 -12.41 -13.21 -4.66
CA PHE A 143 -11.77 -11.94 -4.94
C PHE A 143 -12.21 -10.85 -3.94
N GLN A 144 -13.50 -10.75 -3.64
CA GLN A 144 -14.02 -9.79 -2.65
C GLN A 144 -13.55 -10.11 -1.23
N TRP A 145 -13.48 -11.39 -0.87
CA TRP A 145 -12.87 -11.82 0.38
C TRP A 145 -11.40 -11.36 0.47
N TRP A 146 -10.61 -11.60 -0.58
CA TRP A 146 -9.22 -11.15 -0.63
C TRP A 146 -9.07 -9.65 -0.34
N LEU A 147 -9.96 -8.82 -0.86
CA LEU A 147 -9.94 -7.38 -0.65
C LEU A 147 -10.47 -6.96 0.75
N SER A 148 -11.25 -7.80 1.42
CA SER A 148 -11.97 -7.43 2.65
C SER A 148 -11.11 -7.34 3.90
N LYS A 149 -9.92 -7.94 3.91
CA LYS A 149 -9.03 -8.10 5.09
C LYS A 149 -9.61 -8.97 6.22
N LYS A 150 -10.75 -9.60 6.01
CA LYS A 150 -11.41 -10.48 6.98
C LYS A 150 -10.87 -11.91 6.93
N GLY A 151 -10.98 -12.63 8.05
CA GLY A 151 -10.81 -14.07 8.05
C GLY A 151 -11.81 -14.74 7.11
N LEU A 152 -11.45 -15.89 6.55
CA LEU A 152 -12.31 -16.57 5.57
C LEU A 152 -13.66 -16.97 6.17
N ASP A 153 -13.66 -17.51 7.40
CA ASP A 153 -14.89 -17.97 8.07
C ASP A 153 -15.79 -16.79 8.43
N GLU A 154 -15.21 -15.68 8.90
CA GLU A 154 -15.93 -14.44 9.18
C GLU A 154 -16.59 -13.90 7.91
N TRP A 155 -15.83 -13.85 6.83
CA TRP A 155 -16.34 -13.34 5.55
C TRP A 155 -17.49 -14.22 5.01
N LYS A 156 -17.35 -15.55 5.10
CA LYS A 156 -18.40 -16.50 4.72
C LYS A 156 -19.66 -16.31 5.55
N ALA A 157 -19.51 -16.14 6.86
CA ALA A 157 -20.65 -15.90 7.75
C ALA A 157 -21.44 -14.66 7.31
N ASP A 158 -20.73 -13.57 6.97
CA ASP A 158 -21.37 -12.30 6.62
C ASP A 158 -21.97 -12.27 5.20
N ASN A 159 -21.41 -13.03 4.26
CA ASN A 159 -21.73 -12.85 2.83
C ASN A 159 -22.35 -14.08 2.14
N ILE A 160 -22.14 -15.27 2.68
CA ILE A 160 -22.68 -16.51 2.11
C ILE A 160 -23.87 -16.99 2.94
N TYR A 161 -23.66 -17.25 4.23
CA TYR A 161 -24.71 -17.87 5.06
C TYR A 161 -25.87 -16.93 5.36
N THR A 162 -25.65 -15.59 5.36
CA THR A 162 -26.75 -14.63 5.50
C THR A 162 -27.65 -14.56 4.26
N LYS A 163 -27.11 -14.77 3.05
CA LYS A 163 -27.93 -14.81 1.81
C LYS A 163 -28.90 -15.98 1.82
N ASP A 164 -28.43 -17.16 2.22
CA ASP A 164 -29.28 -18.37 2.28
C ASP A 164 -30.46 -18.20 3.25
N LEU A 165 -30.31 -17.41 4.32
CA LEU A 165 -31.39 -17.10 5.27
C LEU A 165 -32.47 -16.20 4.66
N PHE A 166 -32.14 -15.35 3.70
CA PHE A 166 -33.10 -14.43 3.09
C PHE A 166 -33.73 -14.97 1.80
N GLU A 167 -33.02 -15.82 1.04
CA GLU A 167 -33.57 -16.45 -0.18
C GLU A 167 -34.63 -17.53 0.13
N GLY A 168 -34.69 -18.06 1.33
CA GLY A 168 -35.71 -19.02 1.79
C GLY A 168 -36.98 -18.39 2.36
N MET A 169 -37.10 -17.05 2.39
CA MET A 169 -38.24 -16.33 3.00
C MET A 169 -39.21 -15.69 1.98
N PHE A 170 -39.04 -15.91 0.66
CA PHE A 170 -39.95 -15.41 -0.38
C PHE A 170 -40.41 -16.51 -1.34
#